data_dca0faa3e1eaf5e782e5f957a9f20a69
#
_entry.id   dca0faa3e1eaf5e782e5f957a9f20a69
#
_cell.length_a   1.000
_cell.length_b   1.000
_cell.length_c   1.000
_cell.angle_alpha   90.00
_cell.angle_beta   90.00
_cell.angle_gamma   90.00
#
_symmetry.space_group_name_H-M   'P 1'
#
loop_
_entity.id
_entity.type
_entity.pdbx_description
1 polymer ?
#
loop_
_entity_poly.entity_id
_entity_poly.type
_entity_poly.pdbx_seq_one_letter_code
_entity_poly.pdbx_strand_id
1 'polypeptide(L)'
;VPRGMPCGERHPDFRLALLLPWVGELPPWTPYFAASARLSSPLADFLVFHEEQDLAVPADVPPNVKWFDLGPGGLSMLLGMQLGEALNLPIRNATVVIKALRFMFDKWPRLVAEYKPTFGAVFSKYLNGYSHWGYCDLDMVVGNLPLFVSRAELEQHDIVTYSFGDQEALYLRGQWTVHRNEPRVSSVWQRCDHIAGQLQKELLLKVAWVRRMESRGIANYPKRFQSAEGCYSHQAVSRGDLRIAMVHKQAVGLTASGEPEAAIYAVDGAVWRCAAETRVDPDELARHSSAGGCQLSLPGPHLPVGERRPLRMDAEGCGRWMPVEFRMCAPELLEDGDEAARATTTTFDVADGRFYGQRVAPAAGTTLPNGCAQLAFFHFQEWKKNWEGSGATTIGIEPLMAPARAGAAPRFSARPRNFTVTSEGIALLAAGRIHHGGRARTGG
;
A
#
# COMPACT_ATOMS: atom_id res chain seq x y z
N VAL A 1 30.97 20.31 -1.62
CA VAL A 1 29.99 19.28 -1.23
C VAL A 1 30.15 19.07 0.26
N PRO A 2 29.16 19.38 1.13
CA PRO A 2 29.24 19.09 2.55
C PRO A 2 29.34 17.57 2.74
N ARG A 3 30.22 17.13 3.62
CA ARG A 3 30.38 15.71 4.01
C ARG A 3 29.03 15.21 4.54
N GLY A 4 28.61 14.05 4.03
CA GLY A 4 27.31 13.44 4.33
C GLY A 4 27.06 13.39 5.84
N MET A 5 25.84 13.74 6.21
CA MET A 5 25.33 13.56 7.56
C MET A 5 25.30 12.08 7.91
N PRO A 6 25.61 11.70 9.17
CA PRO A 6 25.57 10.30 9.55
C PRO A 6 24.16 9.73 9.45
N CYS A 7 24.06 8.48 9.03
CA CYS A 7 22.82 7.70 9.04
C CYS A 7 22.23 7.67 10.44
N GLY A 8 21.23 8.45 10.69
CA GLY A 8 20.62 8.54 12.02
C GLY A 8 20.10 9.91 12.37
N GLU A 9 20.47 10.93 11.65
CA GLU A 9 19.76 12.20 11.76
C GLU A 9 18.38 12.06 11.13
N ARG A 10 17.45 11.83 12.00
CA ARG A 10 16.01 11.74 11.75
C ARG A 10 15.59 12.98 10.97
N HIS A 11 14.61 12.82 10.09
CA HIS A 11 13.72 13.92 9.76
C HIS A 11 12.96 14.25 11.05
N PRO A 12 13.40 15.21 11.86
CA PRO A 12 12.76 15.44 13.16
C PRO A 12 11.28 15.82 12.98
N ASP A 13 10.93 16.30 11.78
CA ASP A 13 9.63 16.91 11.48
C ASP A 13 8.62 15.95 10.85
N PHE A 14 9.05 14.81 10.28
CA PHE A 14 8.14 13.88 9.59
C PHE A 14 8.27 12.46 10.10
N ARG A 15 7.13 11.92 10.52
CA ARG A 15 6.98 10.54 10.93
C ARG A 15 5.63 10.01 10.45
N LEU A 16 5.67 8.95 9.67
CA LEU A 16 4.49 8.33 9.08
C LEU A 16 4.02 7.17 9.93
N ALA A 17 2.72 7.06 10.19
CA ALA A 17 2.07 5.87 10.70
C ALA A 17 1.32 5.19 9.55
N LEU A 18 1.78 4.03 9.09
CA LEU A 18 1.08 3.23 8.08
C LEU A 18 0.22 2.19 8.79
N LEU A 19 -1.09 2.31 8.63
CA LEU A 19 -2.11 1.54 9.34
C LEU A 19 -2.48 0.30 8.53
N LEU A 20 -2.32 -0.88 9.12
CA LEU A 20 -2.56 -2.18 8.49
C LEU A 20 -3.48 -3.03 9.36
N PRO A 21 -4.79 -2.74 9.40
CA PRO A 21 -5.72 -3.63 10.08
C PRO A 21 -5.95 -4.91 9.25
N TRP A 22 -5.92 -6.05 9.91
CA TRP A 22 -6.11 -7.35 9.31
C TRP A 22 -7.18 -8.16 10.05
N VAL A 23 -8.08 -8.76 9.30
CA VAL A 23 -9.15 -9.63 9.81
C VAL A 23 -8.80 -11.10 9.56
N GLY A 24 -8.91 -11.92 10.58
CA GLY A 24 -8.59 -13.34 10.51
C GLY A 24 -7.09 -13.62 10.67
N GLU A 25 -6.67 -14.82 10.27
CA GLU A 25 -5.27 -15.24 10.32
C GLU A 25 -4.39 -14.39 9.40
N LEU A 26 -3.21 -14.03 9.89
CA LEU A 26 -2.24 -13.29 9.10
C LEU A 26 -1.73 -14.16 7.93
N PRO A 27 -1.57 -13.57 6.74
CA PRO A 27 -1.14 -14.34 5.57
C PRO A 27 0.32 -14.81 5.71
N PRO A 28 0.69 -15.91 5.03
CA PRO A 28 2.03 -16.52 5.16
C PRO A 28 3.17 -15.61 4.69
N TRP A 29 2.90 -14.56 3.93
CA TRP A 29 3.89 -13.57 3.49
C TRP A 29 4.14 -12.45 4.50
N THR A 30 3.40 -12.39 5.62
CA THR A 30 3.56 -11.36 6.66
C THR A 30 5.00 -11.21 7.17
N PRO A 31 5.78 -12.29 7.40
CA PRO A 31 7.18 -12.17 7.80
C PRO A 31 8.05 -11.47 6.78
N TYR A 32 7.78 -11.68 5.49
CA TYR A 32 8.51 -11.04 4.40
C TYR A 32 8.21 -9.55 4.31
N PHE A 33 6.93 -9.18 4.47
CA PHE A 33 6.54 -7.78 4.61
C PHE A 33 7.30 -7.11 5.76
N ALA A 34 7.24 -7.69 6.96
CA ALA A 34 7.89 -7.15 8.14
C ALA A 34 9.40 -6.97 7.95
N ALA A 35 10.07 -7.99 7.39
CA ALA A 35 11.50 -7.94 7.15
C ALA A 35 11.89 -6.84 6.16
N SER A 36 11.11 -6.66 5.10
CA SER A 36 11.35 -5.68 4.04
C SER A 36 11.16 -4.24 4.54
N ALA A 37 10.32 -4.01 5.53
CA ALA A 37 10.01 -2.68 6.06
C ALA A 37 11.18 -2.01 6.83
N ARG A 38 12.25 -2.74 7.12
CA ARG A 38 13.37 -2.30 7.98
C ARG A 38 13.95 -0.94 7.61
N LEU A 39 14.29 -0.73 6.34
CA LEU A 39 14.94 0.49 5.88
C LEU A 39 13.98 1.68 5.76
N SER A 40 12.69 1.48 5.95
CA SER A 40 11.72 2.58 6.04
C SER A 40 11.81 3.35 7.35
N SER A 41 12.48 2.82 8.38
CA SER A 41 12.85 3.57 9.59
C SER A 41 13.97 4.59 9.27
N PRO A 42 13.95 5.78 9.87
CA PRO A 42 13.01 6.26 10.89
C PRO A 42 11.76 6.97 10.35
N LEU A 43 11.59 7.07 9.02
CA LEU A 43 10.50 7.82 8.42
C LEU A 43 9.12 7.19 8.71
N ALA A 44 9.00 5.86 8.60
CA ALA A 44 7.72 5.18 8.66
C ALA A 44 7.70 4.04 9.69
N ASP A 45 6.64 4.03 10.50
CA ASP A 45 6.23 2.91 11.32
C ASP A 45 5.01 2.23 10.68
N PHE A 46 5.01 0.90 10.69
CA PHE A 46 3.92 0.05 10.21
C PHE A 46 3.15 -0.49 11.41
N LEU A 47 1.92 -0.02 11.59
CA LEU A 47 1.07 -0.37 12.72
C LEU A 47 0.12 -1.48 12.28
N VAL A 48 0.45 -2.73 12.61
CA VAL A 48 -0.32 -3.92 12.27
C VAL A 48 -1.31 -4.21 13.38
N PHE A 49 -2.59 -4.12 13.07
CA PHE A 49 -3.69 -4.45 13.99
C PHE A 49 -4.27 -5.81 13.59
N HIS A 50 -4.23 -6.78 14.48
CA HIS A 50 -4.65 -8.14 14.20
C HIS A 50 -5.61 -8.68 15.27
N GLU A 51 -6.31 -9.76 14.94
CA GLU A 51 -7.24 -10.46 15.82
C GLU A 51 -6.75 -11.88 16.16
N GLU A 52 -5.54 -12.21 15.76
CA GLU A 52 -4.93 -13.50 15.97
C GLU A 52 -4.44 -13.62 17.42
N GLN A 53 -5.00 -14.58 18.16
CA GLN A 53 -4.61 -14.83 19.55
C GLN A 53 -3.22 -15.47 19.62
N ASP A 54 -2.46 -15.09 20.63
CA ASP A 54 -1.15 -15.68 20.93
C ASP A 54 -0.12 -15.58 19.78
N LEU A 55 -0.25 -14.56 18.91
CA LEU A 55 0.73 -14.31 17.86
C LEU A 55 2.12 -14.08 18.48
N ALA A 56 2.99 -15.07 18.35
CA ALA A 56 4.38 -14.94 18.78
C ALA A 56 5.18 -14.12 17.79
N VAL A 57 5.26 -12.81 18.00
CA VAL A 57 6.10 -11.93 17.20
C VAL A 57 7.56 -12.15 17.60
N PRO A 58 8.47 -12.48 16.67
CA PRO A 58 9.90 -12.64 16.98
C PRO A 58 10.50 -11.35 17.54
N ALA A 59 11.36 -11.48 18.56
CA ALA A 59 12.03 -10.34 19.20
C ALA A 59 12.86 -9.49 18.23
N ASP A 60 13.08 -9.98 17.07
CA ASP A 60 13.97 -9.44 16.05
C ASP A 60 13.25 -8.83 14.82
N VAL A 61 11.93 -8.76 14.84
CA VAL A 61 11.17 -7.94 13.88
C VAL A 61 11.67 -6.50 13.92
N PRO A 62 11.76 -5.81 12.78
CA PRO A 62 12.18 -4.42 12.76
C PRO A 62 11.33 -3.57 13.72
N PRO A 63 11.94 -2.69 14.53
CA PRO A 63 11.22 -1.94 15.58
C PRO A 63 10.18 -0.96 15.02
N ASN A 64 10.24 -0.67 13.74
CA ASN A 64 9.26 0.13 13.03
C ASN A 64 8.05 -0.67 12.53
N VAL A 65 7.99 -1.98 12.79
CA VAL A 65 6.77 -2.80 12.59
C VAL A 65 6.20 -3.10 13.97
N LYS A 66 5.07 -2.50 14.29
CA LYS A 66 4.42 -2.56 15.61
C LYS A 66 3.14 -3.37 15.52
N TRP A 67 2.99 -4.30 16.44
CA TRP A 67 1.88 -5.25 16.49
C TRP A 67 0.91 -4.87 17.60
N PHE A 68 -0.38 -4.85 17.25
CA PHE A 68 -1.47 -4.51 18.16
C PHE A 68 -2.51 -5.64 18.11
N ASP A 69 -2.55 -6.44 19.16
CA ASP A 69 -3.59 -7.45 19.32
C ASP A 69 -4.90 -6.77 19.74
N LEU A 70 -5.93 -6.93 18.93
CA LEU A 70 -7.28 -6.43 19.19
C LEU A 70 -8.18 -7.50 19.79
N GLY A 71 -7.73 -8.75 19.79
CA GLY A 71 -8.54 -9.92 20.12
C GLY A 71 -9.67 -10.21 19.11
N PRO A 72 -10.33 -11.36 19.23
CA PRO A 72 -11.36 -11.81 18.29
C PRO A 72 -12.52 -10.83 18.17
N GLY A 73 -12.77 -10.32 16.96
CA GLY A 73 -13.80 -9.33 16.67
C GLY A 73 -13.46 -7.92 17.18
N GLY A 74 -12.22 -7.70 17.62
CA GLY A 74 -11.78 -6.40 18.14
C GLY A 74 -11.74 -5.32 17.08
N LEU A 75 -11.46 -5.66 15.82
CA LEU A 75 -11.48 -4.69 14.72
C LEU A 75 -12.89 -4.20 14.42
N SER A 76 -13.88 -5.09 14.41
CA SER A 76 -15.27 -4.69 14.21
C SER A 76 -15.79 -3.84 15.37
N MET A 77 -15.35 -4.12 16.59
CA MET A 77 -15.65 -3.31 17.77
C MET A 77 -15.02 -1.92 17.65
N LEU A 78 -13.71 -1.85 17.36
CA LEU A 78 -12.97 -0.59 17.22
C LEU A 78 -13.56 0.28 16.12
N LEU A 79 -13.74 -0.26 14.91
CA LEU A 79 -14.37 0.46 13.81
C LEU A 79 -15.77 0.95 14.16
N GLY A 80 -16.63 0.06 14.65
CA GLY A 80 -18.01 0.42 14.94
C GLY A 80 -18.16 1.45 16.05
N MET A 81 -17.31 1.40 17.09
CA MET A 81 -17.30 2.41 18.15
C MET A 81 -16.79 3.75 17.64
N GLN A 82 -15.64 3.78 16.98
CA GLN A 82 -15.03 5.03 16.52
C GLN A 82 -15.83 5.70 15.40
N LEU A 83 -16.39 4.92 14.47
CA LEU A 83 -17.34 5.48 13.48
C LEU A 83 -18.61 5.97 14.13
N GLY A 84 -19.14 5.23 15.12
CA GLY A 84 -20.31 5.64 15.89
C GLY A 84 -20.09 6.97 16.62
N GLU A 85 -18.94 7.14 17.26
CA GLU A 85 -18.54 8.37 17.93
C GLU A 85 -18.36 9.53 16.93
N ALA A 86 -17.60 9.32 15.86
CA ALA A 86 -17.32 10.34 14.84
C ALA A 86 -18.59 10.81 14.10
N LEU A 87 -19.63 9.97 14.02
CA LEU A 87 -20.91 10.27 13.38
C LEU A 87 -22.01 10.62 14.39
N ASN A 88 -21.69 10.72 15.69
CA ASN A 88 -22.66 10.96 16.77
C ASN A 88 -23.85 10.00 16.74
N LEU A 89 -23.60 8.72 16.43
CA LEU A 89 -24.66 7.73 16.41
C LEU A 89 -25.15 7.40 17.82
N PRO A 90 -26.48 7.26 18.03
CA PRO A 90 -26.98 6.68 19.26
C PRO A 90 -26.34 5.30 19.53
N ILE A 91 -26.08 4.98 20.80
CA ILE A 91 -25.41 3.74 21.20
C ILE A 91 -26.06 2.47 20.62
N ARG A 92 -27.37 2.48 20.48
CA ARG A 92 -28.14 1.40 19.85
C ARG A 92 -27.73 1.22 18.38
N ASN A 93 -27.55 2.30 17.65
CA ASN A 93 -27.17 2.28 16.24
C ASN A 93 -25.70 1.85 16.08
N ALA A 94 -24.80 2.35 16.94
CA ALA A 94 -23.42 1.91 16.99
C ALA A 94 -23.31 0.40 17.25
N THR A 95 -24.12 -0.13 18.15
CA THR A 95 -24.19 -1.58 18.42
C THR A 95 -24.65 -2.37 17.18
N VAL A 96 -25.58 -1.86 16.40
CA VAL A 96 -26.01 -2.50 15.14
C VAL A 96 -24.87 -2.47 14.13
N VAL A 97 -24.14 -1.36 14.00
CA VAL A 97 -22.98 -1.23 13.13
C VAL A 97 -21.89 -2.25 13.51
N ILE A 98 -21.55 -2.37 14.80
CA ILE A 98 -20.56 -3.36 15.28
C ILE A 98 -20.97 -4.79 14.90
N LYS A 99 -22.21 -5.17 15.16
CA LYS A 99 -22.71 -6.52 14.83
C LYS A 99 -22.70 -6.78 13.33
N ALA A 100 -23.06 -5.79 12.53
CA ALA A 100 -23.05 -5.90 11.07
C ALA A 100 -21.62 -5.99 10.52
N LEU A 101 -20.69 -5.19 11.03
CA LEU A 101 -19.28 -5.26 10.69
C LEU A 101 -18.68 -6.64 11.03
N ARG A 102 -18.95 -7.15 12.26
CA ARG A 102 -18.48 -8.46 12.67
C ARG A 102 -18.96 -9.55 11.73
N PHE A 103 -20.26 -9.59 11.44
CA PHE A 103 -20.83 -10.53 10.48
C PHE A 103 -20.18 -10.42 9.10
N MET A 104 -19.99 -9.17 8.63
CA MET A 104 -19.40 -8.95 7.31
C MET A 104 -17.93 -9.32 7.24
N PHE A 105 -17.15 -9.07 8.29
CA PHE A 105 -15.73 -9.44 8.33
C PHE A 105 -15.55 -10.96 8.39
N ASP A 106 -16.41 -11.68 9.12
CA ASP A 106 -16.41 -13.15 9.11
C ASP A 106 -16.70 -13.72 7.71
N LYS A 107 -17.54 -13.06 6.92
CA LYS A 107 -17.95 -13.51 5.58
C LYS A 107 -17.11 -12.92 4.46
N TRP A 108 -16.56 -11.77 4.65
CA TRP A 108 -15.81 -11.03 3.66
C TRP A 108 -14.77 -10.11 4.30
N PRO A 109 -13.63 -10.65 4.77
CA PRO A 109 -12.59 -9.88 5.45
C PRO A 109 -12.09 -8.67 4.65
N ARG A 110 -12.04 -8.78 3.32
CA ARG A 110 -11.62 -7.67 2.43
C ARG A 110 -12.48 -6.41 2.54
N LEU A 111 -13.67 -6.50 3.19
CA LEU A 111 -14.49 -5.31 3.45
C LEU A 111 -13.73 -4.26 4.28
N VAL A 112 -12.74 -4.63 5.06
CA VAL A 112 -11.92 -3.69 5.82
C VAL A 112 -11.30 -2.60 4.93
N ALA A 113 -10.99 -2.93 3.67
CA ALA A 113 -10.44 -1.99 2.71
C ALA A 113 -11.39 -0.82 2.39
N GLU A 114 -12.71 -1.03 2.45
CA GLU A 114 -13.70 0.03 2.26
C GLU A 114 -13.62 1.13 3.32
N TYR A 115 -13.04 0.82 4.48
CA TYR A 115 -12.91 1.75 5.60
C TYR A 115 -11.55 2.45 5.67
N LYS A 116 -10.63 2.19 4.74
CA LYS A 116 -9.31 2.87 4.71
C LYS A 116 -9.39 4.38 4.84
N PRO A 117 -10.32 5.09 4.17
CA PRO A 117 -10.48 6.53 4.32
C PRO A 117 -10.80 6.99 5.76
N THR A 118 -11.35 6.11 6.59
CA THR A 118 -11.72 6.43 7.98
C THR A 118 -10.58 6.19 8.98
N PHE A 119 -9.48 5.59 8.57
CA PHE A 119 -8.45 5.11 9.49
C PHE A 119 -7.82 6.22 10.33
N GLY A 120 -7.68 7.44 9.81
CA GLY A 120 -7.22 8.57 10.60
C GLY A 120 -8.10 8.90 11.81
N ALA A 121 -9.42 8.69 11.69
CA ALA A 121 -10.35 8.86 12.80
C ALA A 121 -10.38 7.61 13.70
N VAL A 122 -10.51 6.43 13.10
CA VAL A 122 -10.63 5.15 13.82
C VAL A 122 -9.42 4.84 14.69
N PHE A 123 -8.23 5.08 14.17
CA PHE A 123 -6.97 4.78 14.85
C PHE A 123 -6.33 6.03 15.49
N SER A 124 -7.06 7.13 15.65
CA SER A 124 -6.54 8.42 16.12
C SER A 124 -5.71 8.33 17.40
N LYS A 125 -6.10 7.48 18.35
CA LYS A 125 -5.34 7.27 19.60
C LYS A 125 -3.94 6.68 19.41
N TYR A 126 -3.67 6.05 18.26
CA TYR A 126 -2.37 5.49 17.92
C TYR A 126 -1.49 6.46 17.10
N LEU A 127 -2.07 7.61 16.71
CA LEU A 127 -1.42 8.57 15.82
C LEU A 127 -0.71 9.71 16.57
N ASN A 128 -0.70 9.67 17.90
CA ASN A 128 0.02 10.66 18.68
C ASN A 128 1.53 10.63 18.40
N GLY A 129 2.11 11.78 18.08
CA GLY A 129 3.53 11.90 17.72
C GLY A 129 3.86 11.56 16.25
N TYR A 130 2.86 11.29 15.42
CA TYR A 130 3.02 11.15 13.98
C TYR A 130 2.54 12.41 13.26
N SER A 131 3.34 12.90 12.32
CA SER A 131 2.98 14.04 11.48
C SER A 131 1.97 13.66 10.40
N HIS A 132 2.03 12.40 9.97
CA HIS A 132 1.17 11.85 8.93
C HIS A 132 0.71 10.45 9.30
N TRP A 133 -0.48 10.09 8.83
CA TRP A 133 -0.97 8.73 8.82
C TRP A 133 -1.26 8.29 7.39
N GLY A 134 -1.24 7.01 7.16
CA GLY A 134 -1.55 6.45 5.86
C GLY A 134 -1.93 4.99 5.96
N TYR A 135 -2.10 4.38 4.83
CA TYR A 135 -2.34 2.95 4.72
C TYR A 135 -1.56 2.36 3.56
N CYS A 136 -1.25 1.10 3.67
CA CYS A 136 -0.74 0.27 2.59
C CYS A 136 -1.34 -1.13 2.72
N ASP A 137 -1.06 -2.00 1.76
CA ASP A 137 -1.50 -3.38 1.80
C ASP A 137 -0.42 -4.29 2.40
N LEU A 138 -0.81 -5.41 2.98
CA LEU A 138 0.12 -6.38 3.56
C LEU A 138 0.75 -7.30 2.49
N ASP A 139 0.18 -7.34 1.29
CA ASP A 139 0.71 -8.05 0.13
C ASP A 139 1.70 -7.20 -0.69
N MET A 140 2.59 -6.55 0.05
CA MET A 140 3.65 -5.70 -0.49
C MET A 140 5.02 -6.11 0.04
N VAL A 141 6.04 -5.78 -0.72
CA VAL A 141 7.43 -5.74 -0.26
C VAL A 141 7.83 -4.27 -0.20
N VAL A 142 8.25 -3.81 0.97
CA VAL A 142 8.56 -2.39 1.22
C VAL A 142 10.07 -2.20 1.29
N GLY A 143 10.58 -1.21 0.57
CA GLY A 143 11.99 -0.87 0.54
C GLY A 143 12.35 0.32 1.42
N ASN A 144 13.37 1.04 1.00
CA ASN A 144 13.89 2.21 1.69
C ASN A 144 13.05 3.45 1.37
N LEU A 145 11.88 3.61 2.01
CA LEU A 145 10.99 4.75 1.78
C LEU A 145 11.65 6.12 1.90
N PRO A 146 12.59 6.37 2.85
CA PRO A 146 13.32 7.63 2.94
C PRO A 146 14.00 8.10 1.65
N LEU A 147 14.36 7.18 0.75
CA LEU A 147 14.94 7.54 -0.55
C LEU A 147 13.91 8.03 -1.56
N PHE A 148 12.65 7.65 -1.39
CA PHE A 148 11.62 7.84 -2.41
C PHE A 148 10.51 8.81 -1.99
N VAL A 149 10.22 8.92 -0.69
CA VAL A 149 9.24 9.87 -0.16
C VAL A 149 9.94 11.21 0.03
N SER A 150 9.58 12.22 -0.75
CA SER A 150 10.24 13.51 -0.65
C SER A 150 9.67 14.35 0.49
N ARG A 151 10.54 15.16 1.08
CA ARG A 151 10.13 16.15 2.09
C ARG A 151 9.09 17.13 1.51
N ALA A 152 9.28 17.57 0.28
CA ALA A 152 8.38 18.50 -0.39
C ALA A 152 6.97 17.91 -0.57
N GLU A 153 6.85 16.60 -0.86
CA GLU A 153 5.54 15.93 -0.93
C GLU A 153 4.79 16.06 0.40
N LEU A 154 5.47 15.80 1.52
CA LEU A 154 4.84 15.83 2.85
C LEU A 154 4.59 17.26 3.36
N GLU A 155 5.47 18.22 3.06
CA GLU A 155 5.31 19.61 3.49
C GLU A 155 4.22 20.36 2.71
N GLN A 156 4.17 20.12 1.41
CA GLN A 156 3.34 20.91 0.50
C GLN A 156 1.92 20.36 0.34
N HIS A 157 1.69 19.08 0.67
CA HIS A 157 0.40 18.45 0.44
C HIS A 157 -0.22 17.90 1.74
N ASP A 158 -1.52 17.90 1.75
CA ASP A 158 -2.33 17.32 2.83
C ASP A 158 -2.57 15.84 2.63
N ILE A 159 -2.62 15.42 1.36
CA ILE A 159 -2.79 14.02 0.96
C ILE A 159 -1.83 13.73 -0.20
N VAL A 160 -1.08 12.64 -0.08
CA VAL A 160 -0.18 12.15 -1.13
C VAL A 160 -0.51 10.70 -1.43
N THR A 161 -0.81 10.39 -2.69
CA THR A 161 -1.03 9.04 -3.16
C THR A 161 -0.04 8.69 -4.27
N TYR A 162 0.35 7.41 -4.37
CA TYR A 162 1.24 6.97 -5.43
C TYR A 162 0.48 6.19 -6.50
N SER A 163 0.64 6.62 -7.75
CA SER A 163 0.10 5.94 -8.90
C SER A 163 0.97 4.76 -9.31
N PHE A 164 0.33 3.68 -9.77
CA PHE A 164 0.98 2.46 -10.27
C PHE A 164 1.02 2.40 -11.82
N GLY A 165 1.03 3.55 -12.49
CA GLY A 165 1.15 3.63 -13.94
C GLY A 165 -0.10 4.14 -14.65
N ASP A 166 -1.25 4.16 -14.02
CA ASP A 166 -2.43 4.80 -14.56
C ASP A 166 -2.39 6.31 -14.26
N GLN A 167 -2.08 7.06 -15.27
CA GLN A 167 -1.98 8.52 -15.19
C GLN A 167 -3.30 9.23 -15.51
N GLU A 168 -4.31 8.45 -15.90
CA GLU A 168 -5.58 8.97 -16.42
C GLU A 168 -6.59 9.36 -15.33
N ALA A 169 -6.33 9.01 -14.07
CA ALA A 169 -7.30 9.24 -13.00
C ALA A 169 -6.63 9.75 -11.72
N LEU A 170 -7.17 10.81 -11.14
CA LEU A 170 -6.90 11.13 -9.75
C LEU A 170 -7.69 10.17 -8.86
N TYR A 171 -6.95 9.40 -8.08
CA TYR A 171 -7.51 8.33 -7.29
C TYR A 171 -6.65 8.11 -6.05
N LEU A 172 -7.25 8.25 -4.88
CA LEU A 172 -6.56 8.01 -3.62
C LEU A 172 -6.46 6.51 -3.38
N ARG A 173 -5.34 5.94 -3.79
CA ARG A 173 -5.11 4.51 -3.87
C ARG A 173 -5.16 3.81 -2.53
N GLY A 174 -5.94 2.73 -2.45
CA GLY A 174 -5.96 1.87 -1.27
C GLY A 174 -4.62 1.18 -0.98
N GLN A 175 -3.79 1.01 -1.99
CA GLN A 175 -2.48 0.38 -1.87
C GLN A 175 -1.45 1.28 -1.18
N TRP A 176 -1.55 2.61 -1.40
CA TRP A 176 -0.65 3.57 -0.79
C TRP A 176 -1.24 4.98 -0.85
N THR A 177 -1.60 5.51 0.31
CA THR A 177 -1.96 6.93 0.46
C THR A 177 -1.57 7.41 1.85
N VAL A 178 -0.97 8.58 1.92
CA VAL A 178 -0.51 9.23 3.15
C VAL A 178 -1.27 10.54 3.32
N HIS A 179 -1.67 10.85 4.53
CA HIS A 179 -2.48 11.99 4.91
C HIS A 179 -1.79 12.77 6.03
N ARG A 180 -1.82 14.08 5.98
CA ARG A 180 -1.42 14.90 7.10
C ARG A 180 -2.30 14.60 8.31
N ASN A 181 -1.68 14.42 9.47
CA ASN A 181 -2.40 14.06 10.70
C ASN A 181 -3.10 15.28 11.32
N GLU A 182 -4.11 15.76 10.62
CA GLU A 182 -4.93 16.90 11.04
C GLU A 182 -6.43 16.55 10.97
N PRO A 183 -7.27 17.05 11.91
CA PRO A 183 -8.71 16.75 11.92
C PRO A 183 -9.42 17.10 10.61
N ARG A 184 -9.04 18.21 9.95
CA ARG A 184 -9.63 18.60 8.66
C ARG A 184 -9.38 17.58 7.55
N VAL A 185 -8.25 16.87 7.59
CA VAL A 185 -7.90 15.83 6.61
C VAL A 185 -8.54 14.50 6.99
N SER A 186 -8.45 14.15 8.28
CA SER A 186 -8.98 12.88 8.79
C SER A 186 -10.52 12.80 8.81
N SER A 187 -11.22 13.91 8.57
CA SER A 187 -12.69 13.96 8.53
C SER A 187 -13.32 13.97 7.13
N VAL A 188 -12.51 13.96 6.06
CA VAL A 188 -13.01 14.05 4.68
C VAL A 188 -14.03 12.94 4.34
N TRP A 189 -13.79 11.73 4.83
CA TRP A 189 -14.64 10.57 4.64
C TRP A 189 -16.09 10.77 5.12
N GLN A 190 -16.33 11.68 6.07
CA GLN A 190 -17.66 11.96 6.61
C GLN A 190 -18.63 12.52 5.56
N ARG A 191 -18.10 12.96 4.41
CA ARG A 191 -18.90 13.39 3.26
C ARG A 191 -19.29 12.25 2.31
N CYS A 192 -18.81 11.03 2.56
CA CYS A 192 -19.16 9.85 1.76
C CYS A 192 -20.38 9.14 2.37
N ASP A 193 -21.54 9.30 1.76
CA ASP A 193 -22.82 8.80 2.30
C ASP A 193 -22.80 7.32 2.69
N HIS A 194 -22.16 6.46 1.89
CA HIS A 194 -22.18 5.01 2.13
C HIS A 194 -21.31 4.56 3.33
N ILE A 195 -20.32 5.36 3.73
CA ILE A 195 -19.51 5.10 4.93
C ILE A 195 -19.78 6.09 6.07
N ALA A 196 -20.63 7.06 5.87
CA ALA A 196 -21.02 8.05 6.86
C ALA A 196 -22.56 8.19 6.98
N GLY A 197 -23.18 9.02 6.19
CA GLY A 197 -24.61 9.36 6.33
C GLY A 197 -25.56 8.15 6.25
N GLN A 198 -25.22 7.12 5.51
CA GLN A 198 -26.01 5.89 5.34
C GLN A 198 -25.31 4.63 5.86
N LEU A 199 -24.28 4.76 6.70
CA LEU A 199 -23.43 3.65 7.17
C LEU A 199 -24.23 2.44 7.65
N GLN A 200 -25.18 2.64 8.58
CA GLN A 200 -25.97 1.54 9.12
C GLN A 200 -26.83 0.87 8.06
N LYS A 201 -27.48 1.66 7.19
CA LYS A 201 -28.33 1.15 6.10
C LYS A 201 -27.51 0.34 5.10
N GLU A 202 -26.38 0.85 4.68
CA GLU A 202 -25.46 0.19 3.75
C GLU A 202 -24.95 -1.15 4.28
N LEU A 203 -24.54 -1.17 5.56
CA LEU A 203 -24.12 -2.41 6.22
C LEU A 203 -25.25 -3.43 6.29
N LEU A 204 -26.45 -3.02 6.67
CA LEU A 204 -27.59 -3.93 6.74
C LEU A 204 -28.00 -4.47 5.37
N LEU A 205 -27.88 -3.67 4.30
CA LEU A 205 -28.10 -4.13 2.93
C LEU A 205 -27.05 -5.17 2.52
N LYS A 206 -25.79 -4.96 2.87
CA LYS A 206 -24.71 -5.93 2.63
C LYS A 206 -24.95 -7.24 3.39
N VAL A 207 -25.32 -7.16 4.66
CA VAL A 207 -25.69 -8.34 5.47
C VAL A 207 -26.87 -9.10 4.85
N ALA A 208 -27.93 -8.39 4.46
CA ALA A 208 -29.10 -9.00 3.84
C ALA A 208 -28.74 -9.67 2.51
N TRP A 209 -27.88 -9.05 1.72
CA TRP A 209 -27.38 -9.62 0.47
C TRP A 209 -26.60 -10.93 0.69
N VAL A 210 -25.65 -10.93 1.62
CA VAL A 210 -24.85 -12.13 1.96
C VAL A 210 -25.78 -13.27 2.39
N ARG A 211 -26.66 -13.01 3.35
CA ARG A 211 -27.63 -14.01 3.85
C ARG A 211 -28.52 -14.59 2.73
N ARG A 212 -28.96 -13.73 1.80
CA ARG A 212 -29.76 -14.17 0.64
C ARG A 212 -28.96 -15.07 -0.30
N MET A 213 -27.68 -14.81 -0.52
CA MET A 213 -26.83 -15.67 -1.36
C MET A 213 -26.59 -17.01 -0.68
N GLU A 214 -26.26 -17.01 0.62
CA GLU A 214 -26.08 -18.23 1.40
C GLU A 214 -27.35 -19.11 1.44
N SER A 215 -28.52 -18.50 1.64
CA SER A 215 -29.79 -19.24 1.66
C SER A 215 -30.14 -19.90 0.32
N ARG A 216 -29.49 -19.46 -0.77
CA ARG A 216 -29.62 -20.04 -2.11
C ARG A 216 -28.51 -21.04 -2.45
N GLY A 217 -27.61 -21.33 -1.49
CA GLY A 217 -26.45 -22.20 -1.72
C GLY A 217 -25.38 -21.60 -2.64
N ILE A 218 -25.41 -20.27 -2.85
CA ILE A 218 -24.43 -19.60 -3.71
C ILE A 218 -23.24 -19.18 -2.84
N ALA A 219 -22.12 -19.90 -2.97
CA ALA A 219 -20.88 -19.60 -2.26
C ALA A 219 -20.09 -18.46 -2.89
N ASN A 220 -19.98 -18.47 -4.23
CA ASN A 220 -19.24 -17.45 -4.99
C ASN A 220 -20.21 -16.50 -5.68
N TYR A 221 -20.54 -15.40 -5.05
CA TYR A 221 -21.38 -14.35 -5.61
C TYR A 221 -20.58 -13.06 -5.81
N PRO A 222 -20.89 -12.29 -6.87
CA PRO A 222 -20.24 -11.01 -7.09
C PRO A 222 -20.58 -10.05 -5.95
N LYS A 223 -19.57 -9.59 -5.26
CA LYS A 223 -19.70 -8.59 -4.20
C LYS A 223 -19.80 -7.22 -4.85
N ARG A 224 -21.03 -6.73 -5.04
CA ARG A 224 -21.32 -5.44 -5.66
C ARG A 224 -21.39 -4.36 -4.57
N PHE A 225 -20.24 -3.80 -4.23
CA PHE A 225 -20.17 -2.69 -3.30
C PHE A 225 -19.49 -1.51 -3.98
N GLN A 226 -19.90 -0.30 -3.62
CA GLN A 226 -19.24 0.90 -4.08
C GLN A 226 -17.85 0.97 -3.45
N SER A 227 -16.86 1.42 -4.23
CA SER A 227 -15.54 1.68 -3.69
C SER A 227 -15.58 2.96 -2.85
N ALA A 228 -15.14 2.84 -1.60
CA ALA A 228 -14.94 4.01 -0.74
C ALA A 228 -13.87 4.95 -1.29
N GLU A 229 -12.90 4.39 -2.00
CA GLU A 229 -11.79 5.15 -2.57
C GLU A 229 -12.27 6.18 -3.60
N GLY A 230 -13.20 5.78 -4.49
CA GLY A 230 -13.76 6.69 -5.49
C GLY A 230 -14.52 7.86 -4.87
N CYS A 231 -15.44 7.57 -3.93
CA CYS A 231 -16.15 8.61 -3.18
C CYS A 231 -15.16 9.50 -2.41
N TYR A 232 -14.21 8.89 -1.71
CA TYR A 232 -13.24 9.61 -0.91
C TYR A 232 -12.36 10.53 -1.76
N SER A 233 -11.89 10.05 -2.90
CA SER A 233 -11.13 10.84 -3.86
C SER A 233 -11.92 12.06 -4.34
N HIS A 234 -13.19 11.84 -4.72
CA HIS A 234 -14.08 12.93 -5.12
C HIS A 234 -14.30 13.95 -4.01
N GLN A 235 -14.58 13.50 -2.78
CA GLN A 235 -14.82 14.39 -1.65
C GLN A 235 -13.58 15.16 -1.24
N ALA A 236 -12.40 14.53 -1.28
CA ALA A 236 -11.14 15.20 -0.97
C ALA A 236 -10.85 16.34 -1.95
N VAL A 237 -11.05 16.08 -3.25
CA VAL A 237 -10.85 17.08 -4.29
C VAL A 237 -11.87 18.21 -4.22
N SER A 238 -13.15 17.85 -4.04
CA SER A 238 -14.26 18.83 -4.05
C SER A 238 -14.20 19.82 -2.87
N ARG A 239 -13.41 19.54 -1.84
CA ARG A 239 -13.24 20.47 -0.71
C ARG A 239 -12.59 21.80 -1.11
N GLY A 240 -11.66 21.77 -2.02
CA GLY A 240 -10.94 22.98 -2.46
C GLY A 240 -9.93 23.57 -1.46
N ASP A 241 -10.00 23.18 -0.17
CA ASP A 241 -9.09 23.62 0.89
C ASP A 241 -7.95 22.63 1.17
N LEU A 242 -7.93 21.50 0.46
CA LEU A 242 -6.89 20.48 0.56
C LEU A 242 -5.93 20.53 -0.62
N ARG A 243 -4.66 20.38 -0.33
CA ARG A 243 -3.62 20.17 -1.34
C ARG A 243 -3.35 18.69 -1.45
N ILE A 244 -3.55 18.15 -2.65
CA ILE A 244 -3.45 16.72 -2.92
C ILE A 244 -2.44 16.51 -4.03
N ALA A 245 -1.54 15.55 -3.85
CA ALA A 245 -0.65 15.09 -4.90
C ALA A 245 -0.92 13.62 -5.23
N MET A 246 -1.03 13.32 -6.51
CA MET A 246 -0.87 11.98 -7.04
C MET A 246 0.48 11.93 -7.76
N VAL A 247 1.39 11.11 -7.27
CA VAL A 247 2.75 11.05 -7.79
C VAL A 247 2.97 9.72 -8.48
N HIS A 248 3.32 9.77 -9.76
CA HIS A 248 3.74 8.59 -10.50
C HIS A 248 5.25 8.43 -10.34
N LYS A 249 5.68 7.34 -9.70
CA LYS A 249 7.10 7.03 -9.47
C LYS A 249 7.45 5.69 -10.11
N GLN A 250 8.50 5.65 -10.90
CA GLN A 250 9.03 4.39 -11.43
C GLN A 250 9.49 3.42 -10.32
N ALA A 251 9.81 3.97 -9.15
CA ALA A 251 10.17 3.20 -7.96
C ALA A 251 9.00 2.49 -7.28
N VAL A 252 7.79 2.60 -7.83
CA VAL A 252 6.58 1.94 -7.32
C VAL A 252 6.15 0.90 -8.32
N GLY A 253 6.20 -0.37 -7.93
CA GLY A 253 5.85 -1.49 -8.80
C GLY A 253 4.54 -2.15 -8.39
N LEU A 254 3.76 -2.54 -9.39
CA LEU A 254 2.56 -3.37 -9.26
C LEU A 254 2.66 -4.53 -10.25
N THR A 255 2.17 -5.70 -9.88
CA THR A 255 1.98 -6.78 -10.85
C THR A 255 0.86 -6.40 -11.83
N ALA A 256 1.21 -6.24 -13.10
CA ALA A 256 0.25 -6.04 -14.18
C ALA A 256 0.19 -7.28 -15.08
N SER A 257 -0.98 -7.56 -15.65
CA SER A 257 -1.12 -8.61 -16.65
C SER A 257 -0.36 -8.22 -17.92
N GLY A 258 0.59 -9.06 -18.37
CA GLY A 258 1.36 -8.85 -19.60
C GLY A 258 2.68 -8.09 -19.44
N GLU A 259 3.08 -7.71 -18.23
CA GLU A 259 4.44 -7.24 -18.00
C GLU A 259 5.46 -8.36 -18.20
N PRO A 260 6.67 -8.05 -18.76
CA PRO A 260 7.73 -9.04 -18.88
C PRO A 260 8.04 -9.63 -17.51
N GLU A 261 8.39 -10.91 -17.50
CA GLU A 261 8.77 -11.59 -16.26
C GLU A 261 9.87 -10.80 -15.56
N ALA A 262 9.58 -10.41 -14.33
CA ALA A 262 10.53 -9.73 -13.46
C ALA A 262 10.64 -10.49 -12.14
N ALA A 263 11.79 -10.44 -11.52
CA ALA A 263 11.99 -10.92 -10.17
C ALA A 263 12.24 -9.74 -9.23
N ILE A 264 11.61 -9.80 -8.08
CA ILE A 264 11.79 -8.83 -7.02
C ILE A 264 12.72 -9.43 -5.97
N TYR A 265 13.79 -8.72 -5.67
CA TYR A 265 14.77 -9.12 -4.66
C TYR A 265 14.66 -8.18 -3.47
N ALA A 266 14.42 -8.72 -2.29
CA ALA A 266 14.56 -8.01 -1.04
C ALA A 266 15.89 -8.43 -0.41
N VAL A 267 16.81 -7.48 -0.28
CA VAL A 267 18.14 -7.72 0.24
C VAL A 267 18.46 -6.65 1.29
N ASP A 268 18.68 -7.10 2.52
CA ASP A 268 18.95 -6.24 3.70
C ASP A 268 17.94 -5.08 3.87
N GLY A 269 16.69 -5.28 3.43
CA GLY A 269 15.60 -4.31 3.51
C GLY A 269 15.48 -3.38 2.32
N ALA A 270 16.41 -3.39 1.35
CA ALA A 270 16.22 -2.74 0.06
C ALA A 270 15.48 -3.67 -0.91
N VAL A 271 14.64 -3.11 -1.76
CA VAL A 271 13.85 -3.85 -2.74
C VAL A 271 14.32 -3.49 -4.13
N TRP A 272 14.58 -4.52 -4.95
CA TRP A 272 15.10 -4.39 -6.29
C TRP A 272 14.21 -5.12 -7.29
N ARG A 273 13.95 -4.52 -8.43
CA ARG A 273 13.33 -5.16 -9.59
C ARG A 273 14.38 -5.45 -10.62
N CYS A 274 14.54 -6.70 -11.00
CA CYS A 274 15.45 -7.15 -12.05
C CYS A 274 14.63 -7.89 -13.12
N ALA A 275 15.08 -7.85 -14.38
CA ALA A 275 14.52 -8.72 -15.41
C ALA A 275 14.79 -10.20 -15.05
N ALA A 276 13.87 -11.10 -15.40
CA ALA A 276 13.95 -12.51 -14.98
C ALA A 276 15.22 -13.22 -15.50
N GLU A 277 15.70 -12.82 -16.67
CA GLU A 277 16.93 -13.33 -17.27
C GLU A 277 18.21 -12.73 -16.67
N THR A 278 18.08 -11.71 -15.83
CA THR A 278 19.25 -11.04 -15.24
C THR A 278 19.92 -11.95 -14.23
N ARG A 279 21.22 -12.16 -14.41
CA ARG A 279 22.02 -12.82 -13.38
C ARG A 279 22.24 -11.86 -12.23
N VAL A 280 21.64 -12.15 -11.09
CA VAL A 280 21.70 -11.31 -9.90
C VAL A 280 22.69 -11.88 -8.89
N ASP A 281 23.60 -11.04 -8.43
CA ASP A 281 24.45 -11.31 -7.28
C ASP A 281 23.86 -10.60 -6.04
N PRO A 282 23.32 -11.34 -5.05
CA PRO A 282 22.76 -10.74 -3.84
C PRO A 282 23.75 -9.89 -3.05
N ASP A 283 25.04 -10.24 -3.09
CA ASP A 283 26.08 -9.46 -2.41
C ASP A 283 26.33 -8.11 -3.12
N GLU A 284 26.18 -8.07 -4.44
CA GLU A 284 26.20 -6.82 -5.20
C GLU A 284 25.00 -5.93 -4.79
N LEU A 285 23.79 -6.49 -4.76
CA LEU A 285 22.60 -5.77 -4.31
C LEU A 285 22.76 -5.26 -2.87
N ALA A 286 23.32 -6.08 -1.97
CA ALA A 286 23.56 -5.70 -0.58
C ALA A 286 24.54 -4.52 -0.46
N ARG A 287 25.64 -4.55 -1.22
CA ARG A 287 26.61 -3.43 -1.24
C ARG A 287 25.96 -2.13 -1.66
N HIS A 288 25.10 -2.16 -2.67
CA HIS A 288 24.37 -0.97 -3.12
C HIS A 288 23.23 -0.58 -2.19
N SER A 289 22.61 -1.53 -1.50
CA SER A 289 21.60 -1.26 -0.47
C SER A 289 22.16 -0.48 0.71
N SER A 290 23.36 -0.85 1.17
CA SER A 290 24.03 -0.18 2.28
C SER A 290 24.68 1.16 1.87
N ALA A 291 25.19 1.27 0.66
CA ALA A 291 25.81 2.50 0.15
C ALA A 291 24.76 3.60 -0.11
N GLY A 292 23.53 3.22 -0.54
CA GLY A 292 22.40 4.13 -0.65
C GLY A 292 21.77 4.52 0.69
N GLY A 293 22.12 3.80 1.75
CA GLY A 293 21.44 3.82 3.04
C GLY A 293 21.51 5.11 3.81
N CYS A 294 22.22 6.12 3.33
CA CYS A 294 22.35 7.38 4.08
C CYS A 294 22.47 8.62 3.22
N GLN A 295 22.39 8.51 1.95
CA GLN A 295 22.05 9.69 1.18
C GLN A 295 20.55 9.92 1.39
N LEU A 296 20.22 10.54 2.51
CA LEU A 296 19.13 11.50 2.57
C LEU A 296 19.50 12.67 1.64
N SER A 297 19.82 12.39 0.40
CA SER A 297 19.47 13.26 -0.67
C SER A 297 17.96 13.20 -0.68
N LEU A 298 17.36 13.94 0.26
CA LEU A 298 16.13 14.58 -0.10
C LEU A 298 16.45 15.19 -1.45
N PRO A 299 15.91 14.65 -2.57
CA PRO A 299 16.10 15.36 -3.80
C PRO A 299 15.69 16.78 -3.43
N GLY A 300 16.57 17.72 -3.66
CA GLY A 300 16.22 19.12 -3.55
C GLY A 300 14.91 19.28 -4.30
N PRO A 301 14.13 20.31 -4.08
CA PRO A 301 12.80 20.46 -4.62
C PRO A 301 12.85 19.89 -6.04
N HIS A 302 12.03 18.87 -6.33
CA HIS A 302 12.05 18.19 -7.62
C HIS A 302 12.08 19.29 -8.66
N LEU A 303 13.22 19.47 -9.33
CA LEU A 303 13.35 20.55 -10.30
C LEU A 303 12.34 20.25 -11.37
N PRO A 304 11.37 21.14 -11.61
CA PRO A 304 10.39 20.93 -12.63
C PRO A 304 11.10 20.75 -13.96
N VAL A 305 10.90 19.61 -14.60
CA VAL A 305 11.42 19.33 -15.95
C VAL A 305 10.51 19.95 -17.01
N GLY A 306 9.28 20.32 -16.60
CA GLY A 306 8.28 20.92 -17.47
C GLY A 306 7.44 21.97 -16.75
N GLU A 307 6.73 22.76 -17.52
CA GLU A 307 5.78 23.74 -17.00
C GLU A 307 4.65 23.07 -16.24
N ARG A 308 4.20 23.72 -15.17
CA ARG A 308 2.97 23.34 -14.46
C ARG A 308 1.77 23.71 -15.34
N ARG A 309 1.10 22.70 -15.87
CA ARG A 309 -0.03 22.88 -16.78
C ARG A 309 -1.36 22.66 -16.06
N PRO A 310 -2.36 23.55 -16.24
CA PRO A 310 -3.70 23.29 -15.74
C PRO A 310 -4.32 22.12 -16.53
N LEU A 311 -4.96 21.22 -15.79
CA LEU A 311 -5.68 20.08 -16.35
C LEU A 311 -7.17 20.32 -16.32
N ARG A 312 -7.89 19.87 -17.34
CA ARG A 312 -9.36 19.90 -17.37
C ARG A 312 -9.89 18.60 -16.73
N MET A 313 -10.93 18.75 -15.93
CA MET A 313 -11.76 17.63 -15.53
C MET A 313 -12.82 17.42 -16.60
N ASP A 314 -12.69 16.40 -17.40
CA ASP A 314 -13.72 15.99 -18.33
C ASP A 314 -14.38 14.71 -17.82
N ALA A 315 -15.63 14.86 -17.35
CA ALA A 315 -16.42 13.72 -16.90
C ALA A 315 -16.93 12.85 -18.06
N GLU A 316 -16.91 13.35 -19.28
CA GLU A 316 -17.52 12.69 -20.44
C GLU A 316 -16.52 11.95 -21.33
N GLY A 317 -15.26 12.38 -21.41
CA GLY A 317 -14.26 11.85 -22.33
C GLY A 317 -13.47 10.66 -21.82
N CYS A 318 -13.36 10.48 -20.53
CA CYS A 318 -12.55 9.42 -19.93
C CYS A 318 -13.41 8.19 -19.66
N GLY A 319 -13.12 7.07 -20.29
CA GLY A 319 -13.87 5.82 -20.18
C GLY A 319 -14.24 5.46 -18.75
N ARG A 320 -15.49 5.10 -18.51
CA ARG A 320 -16.06 4.78 -17.20
C ARG A 320 -15.47 3.47 -16.68
N TRP A 321 -14.70 3.53 -15.60
CA TRP A 321 -14.24 2.30 -14.95
C TRP A 321 -15.17 1.82 -13.84
N MET A 322 -15.84 2.70 -13.14
CA MET A 322 -16.93 2.38 -12.20
C MET A 322 -17.77 3.64 -12.00
N PRO A 323 -19.05 3.55 -11.62
CA PRO A 323 -19.93 4.71 -11.47
C PRO A 323 -19.53 5.70 -10.37
N VAL A 324 -18.45 5.48 -9.65
CA VAL A 324 -18.01 6.27 -8.47
C VAL A 324 -16.54 6.70 -8.56
N GLU A 325 -15.82 6.39 -9.62
CA GLU A 325 -14.43 6.78 -9.78
C GLU A 325 -14.34 8.14 -10.44
N PHE A 326 -13.61 9.01 -9.77
CA PHE A 326 -13.27 10.33 -10.25
C PHE A 326 -12.04 10.22 -11.16
N ARG A 327 -12.18 10.63 -12.40
CA ARG A 327 -11.09 10.60 -13.38
C ARG A 327 -10.69 12.01 -13.78
N MET A 328 -9.39 12.24 -13.87
CA MET A 328 -8.82 13.35 -14.60
C MET A 328 -8.31 12.84 -15.93
N CYS A 329 -8.69 13.50 -17.00
CA CYS A 329 -8.07 13.31 -18.30
C CYS A 329 -7.03 14.39 -18.51
N ALA A 330 -5.82 13.96 -18.80
CA ALA A 330 -4.73 14.82 -19.19
C ALA A 330 -4.11 14.30 -20.51
N PRO A 331 -4.87 14.27 -21.64
CA PRO A 331 -4.35 13.75 -22.89
C PRO A 331 -3.06 14.46 -23.31
N GLU A 332 -2.96 15.74 -23.02
CA GLU A 332 -1.79 16.58 -23.33
C GLU A 332 -0.51 16.15 -22.60
N LEU A 333 -0.62 15.42 -21.48
CA LEU A 333 0.53 14.84 -20.77
C LEU A 333 0.87 13.44 -21.25
N LEU A 334 -0.06 12.79 -21.97
CA LEU A 334 0.07 11.41 -22.45
C LEU A 334 0.53 11.35 -23.92
N GLU A 335 0.31 12.43 -24.70
CA GLU A 335 0.58 12.47 -26.14
C GLU A 335 2.06 12.55 -26.52
N ASP A 336 2.93 12.94 -25.60
CA ASP A 336 4.37 12.90 -25.87
C ASP A 336 4.87 11.45 -25.79
N GLY A 337 4.73 10.71 -26.88
CA GLY A 337 5.21 9.34 -27.05
C GLY A 337 6.72 9.16 -27.02
N ASP A 338 7.43 10.10 -26.41
CA ASP A 338 8.87 10.08 -26.25
C ASP A 338 9.29 9.11 -25.13
N GLU A 339 10.24 8.27 -25.43
CA GLU A 339 10.84 7.32 -24.48
C GLU A 339 11.41 8.04 -23.23
N ALA A 340 11.86 9.28 -23.40
CA ALA A 340 12.27 10.17 -22.32
C ALA A 340 11.09 10.54 -21.39
N ALA A 341 9.85 10.59 -21.87
CA ALA A 341 8.67 10.86 -21.06
C ALA A 341 8.36 9.71 -20.08
N ARG A 342 8.70 8.47 -20.44
CA ARG A 342 8.56 7.30 -19.56
C ARG A 342 9.55 7.31 -18.41
N ALA A 343 10.65 8.04 -18.52
CA ALA A 343 11.68 8.14 -17.49
C ALA A 343 11.41 9.23 -16.45
N THR A 344 10.39 10.07 -16.63
CA THR A 344 10.07 11.16 -15.71
C THR A 344 8.98 10.77 -14.71
N THR A 345 9.04 11.34 -13.52
CA THR A 345 7.96 11.30 -12.53
C THR A 345 6.93 12.37 -12.92
N THR A 346 5.65 12.01 -12.98
CA THR A 346 4.56 12.97 -13.18
C THR A 346 3.85 13.19 -11.85
N THR A 347 3.74 14.44 -11.44
CA THR A 347 2.99 14.84 -10.26
C THR A 347 1.73 15.57 -10.70
N PHE A 348 0.60 15.13 -10.18
CA PHE A 348 -0.68 15.81 -10.33
C PHE A 348 -1.01 16.50 -9.01
N ASP A 349 -1.22 17.81 -9.08
CA ASP A 349 -1.55 18.60 -7.91
C ASP A 349 -2.99 19.09 -7.99
N VAL A 350 -3.65 19.13 -6.85
CA VAL A 350 -4.87 19.92 -6.68
C VAL A 350 -4.54 21.08 -5.75
N ALA A 351 -4.68 22.28 -6.27
CA ALA A 351 -4.52 23.50 -5.50
C ALA A 351 -5.61 24.50 -5.90
N ASP A 352 -6.20 25.18 -4.92
CA ASP A 352 -7.27 26.17 -5.13
C ASP A 352 -8.45 25.65 -5.99
N GLY A 353 -8.80 24.36 -5.83
CA GLY A 353 -9.84 23.70 -6.59
C GLY A 353 -9.51 23.49 -8.08
N ARG A 354 -8.26 23.70 -8.48
CA ARG A 354 -7.76 23.47 -9.83
C ARG A 354 -6.75 22.34 -9.86
N PHE A 355 -6.76 21.62 -10.98
CA PHE A 355 -5.82 20.54 -11.22
C PHE A 355 -4.65 21.04 -12.05
N TYR A 356 -3.49 20.51 -11.70
CA TYR A 356 -2.25 20.79 -12.40
C TYR A 356 -1.49 19.49 -12.60
N GLY A 357 -0.84 19.35 -13.74
CA GLY A 357 0.13 18.30 -14.01
C GLY A 357 1.51 18.91 -14.21
N GLN A 358 2.52 18.23 -13.71
CA GLN A 358 3.90 18.60 -13.86
C GLN A 358 4.79 17.37 -14.01
N ARG A 359 5.70 17.40 -14.97
CA ARG A 359 6.80 16.42 -15.01
C ARG A 359 7.92 16.88 -14.09
N VAL A 360 8.42 15.96 -13.31
CA VAL A 360 9.54 16.19 -12.39
C VAL A 360 10.64 15.16 -12.65
N ALA A 361 11.87 15.52 -12.37
CA ALA A 361 12.97 14.57 -12.43
C ALA A 361 12.64 13.35 -11.56
N PRO A 362 12.93 12.12 -12.01
CA PRO A 362 12.71 10.93 -11.21
C PRO A 362 13.48 11.06 -9.90
N ALA A 363 12.87 10.62 -8.80
CA ALA A 363 13.66 10.40 -7.59
C ALA A 363 14.85 9.51 -7.96
N ALA A 364 16.03 9.87 -7.51
CA ALA A 364 17.26 9.16 -7.83
C ALA A 364 17.23 7.74 -7.26
N GLY A 365 16.48 6.86 -7.89
CA GLY A 365 16.57 5.43 -7.66
C GLY A 365 17.88 4.92 -8.24
N THR A 366 18.58 4.06 -7.52
CA THR A 366 19.79 3.43 -8.03
C THR A 366 19.38 2.39 -9.06
N THR A 367 19.80 2.59 -10.31
CA THR A 367 19.76 1.54 -11.33
C THR A 367 21.18 1.00 -11.48
N LEU A 368 21.34 -0.30 -11.35
CA LEU A 368 22.63 -0.95 -11.50
C LEU A 368 22.95 -1.21 -12.99
N PRO A 369 24.22 -1.41 -13.34
CA PRO A 369 24.63 -1.72 -14.72
C PRO A 369 23.96 -2.97 -15.31
N ASN A 370 23.57 -3.92 -14.46
CA ASN A 370 22.83 -5.12 -14.86
C ASN A 370 21.33 -4.89 -15.08
N GLY A 371 20.85 -3.64 -14.98
CA GLY A 371 19.46 -3.27 -15.19
C GLY A 371 18.54 -3.46 -13.97
N CYS A 372 19.07 -3.91 -12.82
CA CYS A 372 18.29 -3.95 -11.59
C CYS A 372 17.99 -2.53 -11.08
N ALA A 373 16.74 -2.21 -10.82
CA ALA A 373 16.31 -0.91 -10.30
C ALA A 373 15.79 -1.03 -8.87
N GLN A 374 16.19 -0.10 -8.00
CA GLN A 374 15.72 -0.07 -6.63
C GLN A 374 14.28 0.48 -6.56
N LEU A 375 13.43 -0.14 -5.75
CA LEU A 375 12.04 0.23 -5.56
C LEU A 375 11.76 0.79 -4.17
N ALA A 376 10.79 1.71 -4.09
CA ALA A 376 10.16 2.13 -2.84
C ALA A 376 9.31 1.01 -2.25
N PHE A 377 8.54 0.35 -3.08
CA PHE A 377 7.76 -0.84 -2.76
C PHE A 377 7.27 -1.55 -4.02
N PHE A 378 6.88 -2.81 -3.84
CA PHE A 378 6.28 -3.63 -4.89
C PHE A 378 5.04 -4.33 -4.34
N HIS A 379 3.92 -4.22 -5.05
CA HIS A 379 2.65 -4.84 -4.69
C HIS A 379 2.39 -6.06 -5.58
N PHE A 380 2.39 -7.26 -5.00
CA PHE A 380 2.28 -8.53 -5.73
C PHE A 380 0.85 -9.10 -5.80
N GLN A 381 -0.14 -8.23 -5.87
CA GLN A 381 -1.57 -8.58 -5.83
C GLN A 381 -1.97 -9.65 -6.87
N GLU A 382 -1.48 -9.57 -8.10
CA GLU A 382 -1.84 -10.54 -9.14
C GLU A 382 -1.10 -11.87 -8.93
N TRP A 383 0.17 -11.82 -8.56
CA TRP A 383 0.95 -13.04 -8.34
C TRP A 383 0.39 -13.90 -7.22
N LYS A 384 -0.05 -13.31 -6.11
CA LYS A 384 -0.62 -14.08 -5.00
C LYS A 384 -1.90 -14.85 -5.39
N LYS A 385 -2.66 -14.38 -6.38
CA LYS A 385 -3.84 -15.10 -6.88
C LYS A 385 -3.44 -16.43 -7.52
N ASN A 386 -2.30 -16.46 -8.20
CA ASN A 386 -1.74 -17.68 -8.76
C ASN A 386 -1.27 -18.63 -7.65
N TRP A 387 -0.69 -18.09 -6.59
CA TRP A 387 -0.24 -18.87 -5.43
C TRP A 387 -1.41 -19.51 -4.69
N GLU A 388 -2.51 -18.78 -4.48
CA GLU A 388 -3.72 -19.26 -3.82
C GLU A 388 -4.49 -20.29 -4.66
N GLY A 389 -4.54 -20.12 -5.98
CA GLY A 389 -5.33 -20.96 -6.90
C GLY A 389 -4.72 -22.33 -7.24
N SER A 390 -3.42 -22.49 -7.06
CA SER A 390 -2.69 -23.73 -7.42
C SER A 390 -2.74 -24.82 -6.36
N GLY A 391 -3.45 -24.62 -5.25
CA GLY A 391 -3.29 -25.48 -4.06
C GLY A 391 -1.86 -25.42 -3.50
N ALA A 392 -1.08 -24.53 -4.05
CA ALA A 392 0.33 -24.27 -3.76
C ALA A 392 0.48 -23.43 -2.50
N THR A 393 -0.23 -23.76 -1.46
CA THR A 393 0.16 -23.38 -0.09
C THR A 393 1.58 -23.87 0.22
N THR A 394 2.23 -24.49 -0.76
CA THR A 394 3.54 -25.14 -0.60
C THR A 394 4.53 -24.94 -1.74
N ILE A 395 4.15 -24.40 -2.91
CA ILE A 395 5.11 -24.23 -4.00
C ILE A 395 5.71 -22.81 -3.93
N GLY A 396 6.95 -22.71 -3.46
CA GLY A 396 7.75 -21.48 -3.46
C GLY A 396 7.56 -20.55 -2.25
N ILE A 397 6.59 -20.76 -1.38
CA ILE A 397 6.55 -20.13 -0.06
C ILE A 397 7.08 -21.16 0.93
N GLU A 398 8.37 -21.06 1.27
CA GLU A 398 8.85 -21.82 2.44
C GLU A 398 8.02 -21.40 3.65
N PRO A 399 7.49 -22.37 4.44
CA PRO A 399 6.65 -22.07 5.59
C PRO A 399 7.52 -21.39 6.66
N LEU A 400 7.64 -20.07 6.58
CA LEU A 400 8.19 -19.26 7.65
C LEU A 400 7.23 -19.19 8.84
N MET A 401 5.97 -19.49 8.60
CA MET A 401 4.99 -19.75 9.63
C MET A 401 4.85 -21.25 9.76
N ALA A 402 5.21 -21.80 10.89
CA ALA A 402 4.92 -23.20 11.16
C ALA A 402 3.40 -23.42 11.04
N PRO A 403 2.95 -24.52 10.36
CA PRO A 403 1.53 -24.82 10.31
C PRO A 403 1.04 -24.88 11.75
N ALA A 404 -0.01 -24.13 12.07
CA ALA A 404 -0.65 -24.21 13.36
C ALA A 404 -1.03 -25.67 13.56
N ARG A 405 -0.36 -26.37 14.47
CA ARG A 405 -0.93 -27.58 15.05
C ARG A 405 -2.25 -27.14 15.64
N ALA A 406 -3.32 -27.91 15.45
CA ALA A 406 -4.61 -27.59 16.01
C ALA A 406 -4.43 -27.17 17.47
N GLY A 407 -4.62 -25.88 17.78
CA GLY A 407 -4.41 -25.29 19.10
C GLY A 407 -3.04 -24.65 19.38
N ALA A 408 -2.11 -24.55 18.40
CA ALA A 408 -0.86 -23.80 18.58
C ALA A 408 -0.86 -22.54 17.69
N ALA A 409 -0.45 -21.42 18.28
CA ALA A 409 -0.30 -20.16 17.55
C ALA A 409 0.71 -20.31 16.40
N PRO A 410 0.45 -19.72 15.23
CA PRO A 410 1.42 -19.66 14.17
C PRO A 410 2.65 -18.90 14.66
N ARG A 411 3.81 -19.50 14.49
CA ARG A 411 5.09 -18.91 14.87
C ARG A 411 5.86 -18.57 13.62
N PHE A 412 6.39 -17.36 13.55
CA PHE A 412 7.41 -17.05 12.57
C PHE A 412 8.62 -17.95 12.83
N SER A 413 8.88 -18.93 11.96
CA SER A 413 9.90 -19.96 12.19
C SER A 413 11.32 -19.51 11.82
N ALA A 414 11.46 -18.47 11.00
CA ALA A 414 12.72 -17.88 10.60
C ALA A 414 12.54 -16.43 10.15
N ARG A 415 13.66 -15.68 10.08
CA ARG A 415 13.67 -14.33 9.51
C ARG A 415 14.07 -14.38 8.05
N PRO A 416 13.26 -13.92 7.15
CA PRO A 416 13.75 -13.63 5.81
C PRO A 416 14.58 -12.34 5.85
N ARG A 417 15.91 -12.46 5.84
CA ARG A 417 16.75 -11.28 5.59
C ARG A 417 16.80 -10.95 4.12
N ASN A 418 16.97 -11.99 3.31
CA ASN A 418 17.11 -11.88 1.88
C ASN A 418 16.18 -12.90 1.21
N PHE A 419 15.34 -12.43 0.30
CA PHE A 419 14.36 -13.27 -0.38
C PHE A 419 14.02 -12.71 -1.77
N THR A 420 13.44 -13.57 -2.61
CA THR A 420 12.86 -13.17 -3.90
C THR A 420 11.36 -13.32 -3.91
N VAL A 421 10.67 -12.49 -4.69
CA VAL A 421 9.25 -12.60 -4.99
C VAL A 421 9.11 -12.70 -6.51
N THR A 422 8.40 -13.71 -6.98
CA THR A 422 8.15 -13.99 -8.39
C THR A 422 6.70 -14.38 -8.60
N SER A 423 6.30 -14.60 -9.83
CA SER A 423 4.98 -15.16 -10.15
C SER A 423 4.76 -16.57 -9.59
N GLU A 424 5.83 -17.28 -9.22
CA GLU A 424 5.77 -18.64 -8.66
C GLU A 424 5.69 -18.67 -7.13
N GLY A 425 6.05 -17.58 -6.46
CA GLY A 425 6.04 -17.51 -5.00
C GLY A 425 7.13 -16.64 -4.40
N ILE A 426 7.37 -16.85 -3.11
CA ILE A 426 8.42 -16.18 -2.34
C ILE A 426 9.43 -17.25 -1.90
N ALA A 427 10.71 -17.02 -2.15
CA ALA A 427 11.79 -17.94 -1.80
C ALA A 427 12.93 -17.22 -1.07
N LEU A 428 13.51 -17.87 -0.05
CA LEU A 428 14.70 -17.36 0.63
C LEU A 428 15.91 -17.40 -0.31
N LEU A 429 16.71 -16.35 -0.28
CA LEU A 429 18.01 -16.35 -0.93
C LEU A 429 19.01 -17.10 -0.06
N ALA A 430 19.57 -18.18 -0.60
CA ALA A 430 20.69 -18.88 0.04
C ALA A 430 21.91 -17.95 0.12
N ALA A 431 22.67 -18.03 1.20
CA ALA A 431 24.00 -17.42 1.26
C ALA A 431 24.90 -18.12 0.22
N GLY A 432 25.10 -17.49 -0.95
CA GLY A 432 25.84 -18.01 -2.07
C GLY A 432 25.16 -17.77 -3.41
N ARG A 433 25.90 -17.84 -4.49
CA ARG A 433 25.45 -17.52 -5.85
C ARG A 433 24.21 -18.32 -6.28
N ILE A 434 23.14 -17.62 -6.68
CA ILE A 434 21.95 -18.24 -7.23
C ILE A 434 22.16 -18.43 -8.73
N HIS A 435 22.23 -19.69 -9.16
CA HIS A 435 22.05 -20.06 -10.55
C HIS A 435 20.55 -20.26 -10.81
N HIS A 436 19.88 -19.32 -11.45
CA HIS A 436 18.60 -19.60 -12.09
C HIS A 436 18.90 -20.56 -13.27
N GLY A 437 18.72 -21.84 -13.04
CA GLY A 437 18.72 -22.84 -14.09
C GLY A 437 17.49 -22.61 -14.97
N GLY A 438 17.69 -21.95 -16.12
CA GLY A 438 16.70 -21.94 -17.16
C GLY A 438 16.38 -23.39 -17.54
N ARG A 439 15.17 -23.85 -17.25
CA ARG A 439 14.65 -25.06 -17.86
C ARG A 439 14.59 -24.82 -19.37
N ALA A 440 15.57 -25.35 -20.08
CA ALA A 440 15.48 -25.49 -21.51
C ALA A 440 14.17 -26.25 -21.80
N ARG A 441 13.21 -25.60 -22.46
CA ARG A 441 12.10 -26.29 -23.08
C ARG A 441 12.69 -27.23 -24.13
N THR A 442 12.87 -28.49 -23.79
CA THR A 442 13.06 -29.53 -24.77
C THR A 442 11.75 -29.63 -25.52
N GLY A 443 11.74 -29.10 -26.76
CA GLY A 443 10.69 -29.36 -27.73
C GLY A 443 10.68 -30.85 -28.07
N GLY A 444 9.52 -31.42 -28.03
CA GLY A 444 9.15 -32.70 -28.58
C GLY A 444 7.70 -32.57 -29.06
#